data_021052ce6ea50cf6a772a3cbb22381fb
#
_entry.id   021052ce6ea50cf6a772a3cbb22381fb
#
_cell.length_a   1.000
_cell.length_b   1.000
_cell.length_c   1.000
_cell.angle_alpha   90.00
_cell.angle_beta   90.00
_cell.angle_gamma   90.00
#
_symmetry.space_group_name_H-M   'P 1'
#
loop_
_entity.id
_entity.type
_entity.pdbx_description
1 polymer ?
#
loop_
_entity_poly.entity_id
_entity_poly.type
_entity_poly.pdbx_seq_one_letter_code
_entity_poly.pdbx_strand_id
1 'polypeptide(L)'
;FTGIIKTVNHQDRIKIETKRMGDQTKGTITTLWYSLNERNQQQFEINGPSTVRIYSRILFDSNQLMENYYIFVREDGIDLGTYYFQTEKSTESLVLDSKETVSKWRSLWLNIPDGKHYYNFSLANLAENQGNSVFIRLKEWTEE
;
A
#
# COMPACT_ATOMS: atom_id res chain seq x y z
N PHE A 1 17.03 -0.12 8.39
CA PHE A 1 15.68 0.08 8.90
C PHE A 1 15.73 0.59 10.33
N THR A 2 15.07 1.68 10.59
CA THR A 2 15.19 2.37 11.87
C THR A 2 14.30 1.80 12.96
N GLY A 3 13.31 1.02 12.60
CA GLY A 3 12.38 0.50 13.59
C GLY A 3 11.29 1.47 13.99
N ILE A 4 11.09 2.56 13.25
CA ILE A 4 9.99 3.47 13.55
C ILE A 4 8.64 2.91 13.13
N ILE A 5 8.62 1.99 12.17
CA ILE A 5 7.39 1.37 11.69
C ILE A 5 7.38 -0.09 12.08
N LYS A 6 6.34 -0.50 12.80
CA LYS A 6 6.18 -1.90 13.22
C LYS A 6 4.78 -2.37 12.89
N THR A 7 4.66 -3.62 12.43
CA THR A 7 3.35 -4.22 12.27
C THR A 7 2.79 -4.57 13.65
N VAL A 8 1.45 -4.44 13.76
CA VAL A 8 0.73 -4.86 14.94
C VAL A 8 0.01 -6.12 14.60
N ASN A 9 0.01 -7.18 15.06
CA ASN A 9 -0.65 -8.43 14.72
C ASN A 9 -0.02 -9.10 13.49
N HIS A 10 -0.39 -10.34 13.30
CA HIS A 10 0.02 -11.10 12.12
C HIS A 10 -0.79 -10.63 10.93
N GLN A 11 -0.10 -10.26 9.85
CA GLN A 11 -0.74 -9.63 8.71
C GLN A 11 -0.54 -10.45 7.44
N ASP A 12 -1.55 -10.40 6.56
CA ASP A 12 -1.45 -11.01 5.24
C ASP A 12 -0.54 -10.17 4.36
N ARG A 13 0.43 -10.81 3.77
CA ARG A 13 1.44 -10.14 2.95
C ARG A 13 1.63 -10.90 1.65
N ILE A 14 1.96 -10.13 0.61
CA ILE A 14 2.31 -10.71 -0.69
C ILE A 14 3.58 -10.05 -1.18
N LYS A 15 4.20 -10.67 -2.17
CA LYS A 15 5.37 -10.11 -2.84
C LYS A 15 4.98 -9.67 -4.23
N ILE A 16 5.42 -8.49 -4.61
CA ILE A 16 5.21 -7.94 -5.95
C ILE A 16 6.57 -7.82 -6.60
N GLU A 17 6.68 -8.36 -7.82
CA GLU A 17 7.92 -8.23 -8.58
C GLU A 17 7.72 -7.18 -9.67
N THR A 18 8.71 -6.34 -9.86
CA THR A 18 8.68 -5.26 -10.82
C THR A 18 9.93 -5.35 -11.70
N LYS A 19 9.75 -5.28 -12.99
CA LYS A 19 10.87 -5.27 -13.94
C LYS A 19 11.61 -3.95 -13.86
N ARG A 20 12.93 -4.02 -13.91
CA ARG A 20 13.77 -2.83 -13.97
C ARG A 20 13.93 -2.45 -15.43
N MET A 21 13.38 -1.29 -15.78
CA MET A 21 13.43 -0.81 -17.17
C MET A 21 14.65 0.06 -17.37
N GLY A 22 15.22 -0.02 -18.56
CA GLY A 22 16.29 0.88 -18.96
C GLY A 22 17.63 0.59 -18.33
N ASP A 23 17.74 -0.48 -17.60
CA ASP A 23 18.98 -0.85 -16.96
C ASP A 23 19.61 -1.99 -17.72
N GLN A 24 20.94 -2.01 -17.75
CA GLN A 24 21.67 -3.05 -18.44
C GLN A 24 21.56 -4.40 -17.77
N THR A 25 21.26 -4.42 -16.50
CA THR A 25 21.17 -5.67 -15.76
C THR A 25 19.87 -6.40 -15.96
N LYS A 26 18.82 -5.72 -16.39
CA LYS A 26 17.52 -6.33 -16.68
C LYS A 26 17.00 -7.20 -15.54
N GLY A 27 17.25 -6.82 -14.33
CA GLY A 27 16.77 -7.58 -13.20
C GLY A 27 15.34 -7.23 -12.83
N THR A 28 14.82 -7.95 -11.85
CA THR A 28 13.56 -7.63 -11.22
C THR A 28 13.81 -7.24 -9.78
N ILE A 29 12.91 -6.42 -9.24
CA ILE A 29 12.91 -6.06 -7.83
C ILE A 29 11.67 -6.67 -7.22
N THR A 30 11.84 -7.33 -6.07
CA THR A 30 10.72 -7.91 -5.34
C THR A 30 10.53 -7.11 -4.06
N THR A 31 9.30 -6.65 -3.83
CA THR A 31 8.96 -5.90 -2.63
C THR A 31 7.79 -6.57 -1.91
N LEU A 32 7.74 -6.36 -0.59
CA LEU A 32 6.72 -6.94 0.26
C LEU A 32 5.61 -5.93 0.50
N TRP A 33 4.37 -6.36 0.33
CA TRP A 33 3.20 -5.52 0.47
C TRP A 33 2.19 -6.17 1.41
N TYR A 34 1.41 -5.36 2.08
CA TYR A 34 0.37 -5.81 3.00
C TYR A 34 -0.99 -5.69 2.32
N SER A 35 -1.83 -6.71 2.50
CA SER A 35 -3.12 -6.78 1.81
C SER A 35 -4.23 -6.13 2.59
N LEU A 36 -5.03 -5.32 1.90
CA LEU A 36 -6.28 -4.78 2.42
C LEU A 36 -7.41 -5.36 1.58
N ASN A 37 -8.41 -5.91 2.25
CA ASN A 37 -9.62 -6.37 1.57
C ASN A 37 -10.77 -6.30 2.57
N GLU A 38 -11.95 -6.83 2.21
CA GLU A 38 -13.10 -6.69 3.11
C GLU A 38 -12.90 -7.35 4.46
N ARG A 39 -11.97 -8.28 4.59
CA ARG A 39 -11.74 -8.99 5.84
C ARG A 39 -10.50 -8.53 6.56
N ASN A 40 -9.55 -7.92 5.86
CA ASN A 40 -8.24 -7.60 6.41
C ASN A 40 -8.01 -6.12 6.43
N GLN A 41 -7.79 -5.61 7.63
CA GLN A 41 -7.27 -4.27 7.84
C GLN A 41 -5.82 -4.43 8.29
N GLN A 42 -5.04 -3.39 8.10
CA GLN A 42 -3.64 -3.43 8.52
C GLN A 42 -3.39 -2.34 9.55
N GLN A 43 -2.73 -2.71 10.62
CA GLN A 43 -2.43 -1.77 11.69
C GLN A 43 -0.92 -1.72 11.90
N PHE A 44 -0.41 -0.51 12.05
CA PHE A 44 1.02 -0.27 12.26
C PHE A 44 1.22 0.65 13.45
N GLU A 45 2.30 0.41 14.17
CA GLU A 45 2.80 1.33 15.19
C GLU A 45 3.88 2.18 14.54
N ILE A 46 3.73 3.49 14.58
CA ILE A 46 4.71 4.39 13.95
C ILE A 46 5.13 5.45 14.95
N ASN A 47 6.43 5.60 15.10
CA ASN A 47 7.00 6.59 16.02
C ASN A 47 7.29 7.89 15.28
N GLY A 48 6.87 9.00 15.87
CA GLY A 48 7.17 10.31 15.36
C GLY A 48 8.10 11.09 16.28
N PRO A 49 8.51 12.27 15.88
CA PRO A 49 8.08 12.94 14.65
C PRO A 49 8.75 12.32 13.42
N SER A 50 7.97 12.07 12.41
CA SER A 50 8.48 11.49 11.17
C SER A 50 7.47 11.70 10.05
N THR A 51 7.91 11.45 8.83
CA THR A 51 7.03 11.46 7.67
C THR A 51 7.08 10.08 7.04
N VAL A 52 5.92 9.52 6.74
CA VAL A 52 5.82 8.19 6.17
C VAL A 52 5.04 8.28 4.87
N ARG A 53 5.54 7.62 3.85
CA ARG A 53 4.86 7.52 2.57
C ARG A 53 4.21 6.15 2.49
N ILE A 54 2.93 6.12 2.16
CA ILE A 54 2.19 4.88 2.01
C ILE A 54 1.91 4.69 0.53
N TYR A 55 2.58 3.69 -0.06
CA TYR A 55 2.35 3.29 -1.44
C TYR A 55 1.19 2.33 -1.49
N SER A 56 0.41 2.42 -2.56
CA SER A 56 -0.71 1.49 -2.73
C SER A 56 -0.84 1.05 -4.18
N ARG A 57 -1.37 -0.16 -4.36
CA ARG A 57 -1.69 -0.75 -5.66
C ARG A 57 -2.96 -1.56 -5.50
N ILE A 58 -3.74 -1.67 -6.56
CA ILE A 58 -4.92 -2.53 -6.54
C ILE A 58 -4.69 -3.71 -7.47
N LEU A 59 -5.25 -4.86 -7.12
CA LEU A 59 -5.24 -6.01 -7.99
C LEU A 59 -6.06 -5.67 -9.24
N PHE A 60 -5.47 -5.87 -10.41
CA PHE A 60 -6.06 -5.38 -11.65
C PHE A 60 -6.43 -6.55 -12.53
N ASP A 61 -7.64 -7.07 -12.32
CA ASP A 61 -8.08 -8.27 -13.04
C ASP A 61 -9.22 -8.00 -14.01
N SER A 62 -9.46 -6.73 -14.32
CA SER A 62 -10.54 -6.35 -15.22
C SER A 62 -9.99 -5.92 -16.58
N ASN A 63 -10.90 -5.77 -17.55
CA ASN A 63 -10.54 -5.25 -18.87
C ASN A 63 -10.68 -3.74 -18.93
N GLN A 64 -10.95 -3.10 -17.81
CA GLN A 64 -11.08 -1.66 -17.77
C GLN A 64 -9.72 -0.99 -17.85
N LEU A 65 -9.71 0.24 -18.35
CA LEU A 65 -8.46 1.01 -18.44
C LEU A 65 -8.05 1.57 -17.10
N MET A 66 -9.00 1.82 -16.22
CA MET A 66 -8.78 2.49 -14.95
C MET A 66 -9.49 1.72 -13.83
N GLU A 67 -8.93 1.80 -12.62
CA GLU A 67 -9.56 1.29 -11.41
C GLU A 67 -9.46 2.35 -10.35
N ASN A 68 -10.46 2.39 -9.47
CA ASN A 68 -10.53 3.35 -8.36
C ASN A 68 -10.60 2.61 -7.05
N TYR A 69 -10.03 3.20 -6.02
CA TYR A 69 -10.16 2.66 -4.68
C TYR A 69 -9.98 3.75 -3.64
N TYR A 70 -10.45 3.46 -2.43
CA TYR A 70 -10.37 4.38 -1.31
C TYR A 70 -9.69 3.68 -0.15
N ILE A 71 -8.77 4.38 0.49
CA ILE A 71 -8.12 3.89 1.70
C ILE A 71 -8.55 4.80 2.85
N PHE A 72 -9.11 4.18 3.89
CA PHE A 72 -9.53 4.87 5.09
C PHE A 72 -8.44 4.75 6.14
N VAL A 73 -8.06 5.87 6.75
CA VAL A 73 -6.96 5.91 7.70
C VAL A 73 -7.46 6.41 9.04
N ARG A 74 -7.10 5.69 10.09
CA ARG A 74 -7.34 6.11 11.47
C ARG A 74 -6.02 6.26 12.18
N GLU A 75 -5.92 7.30 13.02
CA GLU A 75 -4.77 7.55 13.86
C GLU A 75 -5.22 7.44 15.29
N ASP A 76 -4.68 6.49 16.05
CA ASP A 76 -5.02 6.27 17.46
C ASP A 76 -6.54 6.12 17.66
N GLY A 77 -7.20 5.44 16.72
CA GLY A 77 -8.64 5.20 16.78
C GLY A 77 -9.50 6.36 16.29
N ILE A 78 -8.90 7.45 15.86
CA ILE A 78 -9.62 8.64 15.39
C ILE A 78 -9.53 8.71 13.88
N ASP A 79 -10.64 9.01 13.23
CA ASP A 79 -10.68 9.10 11.77
C ASP A 79 -9.76 10.22 11.29
N LEU A 80 -8.79 9.87 10.47
CA LEU A 80 -7.87 10.84 9.90
C LEU A 80 -8.32 11.28 8.51
N GLY A 81 -8.82 10.36 7.71
CA GLY A 81 -9.33 10.70 6.40
C GLY A 81 -9.53 9.48 5.50
N THR A 82 -10.20 9.73 4.39
CA THR A 82 -10.40 8.75 3.34
C THR A 82 -9.68 9.29 2.10
N TYR A 83 -8.82 8.46 1.53
CA TYR A 83 -7.98 8.86 0.40
C TYR A 83 -8.44 8.13 -0.85
N TYR A 84 -8.74 8.90 -1.88
CA TYR A 84 -9.22 8.37 -3.15
C TYR A 84 -8.06 8.26 -4.12
N PHE A 85 -7.99 7.12 -4.81
CA PHE A 85 -6.98 6.89 -5.83
C PHE A 85 -7.61 6.39 -7.11
N GLN A 86 -7.10 6.86 -8.22
CA GLN A 86 -7.42 6.36 -9.54
C GLN A 86 -6.13 5.95 -10.21
N THR A 87 -6.11 4.77 -10.81
CA THR A 87 -4.87 4.23 -11.33
C THR A 87 -5.15 3.35 -12.55
N GLU A 88 -4.10 3.00 -13.25
CA GLU A 88 -4.18 2.16 -14.43
C GLU A 88 -3.30 0.92 -14.25
N LYS A 89 -3.49 -0.05 -15.16
CA LYS A 89 -2.75 -1.31 -15.09
C LYS A 89 -1.25 -1.07 -15.26
N SER A 90 -0.46 -1.75 -14.46
CA SER A 90 0.99 -1.75 -14.62
C SER A 90 1.37 -2.77 -15.69
N THR A 91 2.34 -2.41 -16.53
CA THR A 91 2.91 -3.34 -17.49
C THR A 91 4.20 -3.96 -16.98
N GLU A 92 4.64 -3.58 -15.79
CA GLU A 92 5.95 -3.97 -15.27
C GLU A 92 5.89 -4.73 -13.96
N SER A 93 4.73 -4.77 -13.31
CA SER A 93 4.60 -5.34 -11.98
C SER A 93 3.50 -6.38 -11.93
N LEU A 94 3.74 -7.42 -11.14
CA LEU A 94 2.72 -8.44 -10.90
C LEU A 94 2.97 -9.12 -9.55
N VAL A 95 1.96 -9.81 -9.06
CA VAL A 95 2.09 -10.60 -7.84
C VAL A 95 3.01 -11.78 -8.13
N LEU A 96 4.02 -11.96 -7.29
CA LEU A 96 5.07 -12.94 -7.57
C LEU A 96 4.54 -14.36 -7.72
N ASP A 97 3.70 -14.78 -6.78
CA ASP A 97 3.26 -16.18 -6.76
C ASP A 97 2.17 -16.47 -7.78
N SER A 98 1.16 -15.64 -7.86
CA SER A 98 0.00 -15.89 -8.73
C SER A 98 0.18 -15.35 -10.14
N LYS A 99 1.14 -14.46 -10.33
CA LYS A 99 1.38 -13.76 -11.61
C LYS A 99 0.22 -12.85 -11.99
N GLU A 100 -0.64 -12.53 -11.04
CA GLU A 100 -1.75 -11.60 -11.30
C GLU A 100 -1.23 -10.19 -11.49
N THR A 101 -1.91 -9.44 -12.36
CA THR A 101 -1.53 -8.07 -12.67
C THR A 101 -1.97 -7.12 -11.57
N VAL A 102 -1.14 -6.14 -11.29
CA VAL A 102 -1.47 -5.08 -10.34
C VAL A 102 -1.44 -3.73 -11.06
N SER A 103 -2.01 -2.73 -10.42
CA SER A 103 -1.99 -1.37 -10.95
C SER A 103 -0.63 -0.73 -10.76
N LYS A 104 -0.42 0.39 -11.42
CA LYS A 104 0.67 1.30 -11.09
C LYS A 104 0.46 1.78 -9.67
N TRP A 105 1.54 2.10 -8.97
CA TRP A 105 1.41 2.54 -7.59
C TRP A 105 0.92 3.99 -7.50
N ARG A 106 0.26 4.26 -6.40
CA ARG A 106 -0.11 5.60 -5.96
C ARG A 106 0.36 5.74 -4.53
N SER A 107 0.37 6.93 -3.99
CA SER A 107 0.82 7.10 -2.62
C SER A 107 0.12 8.24 -1.92
N LEU A 108 0.15 8.17 -0.59
CA LEU A 108 -0.23 9.26 0.28
C LEU A 108 0.88 9.48 1.30
N TRP A 109 0.89 10.65 1.89
CA TRP A 109 1.90 11.03 2.87
C TRP A 109 1.23 11.25 4.21
N LEU A 110 1.87 10.78 5.28
CA LEU A 110 1.42 11.04 6.64
C LEU A 110 2.53 11.70 7.42
N ASN A 111 2.21 12.79 8.11
CA ASN A 111 3.10 13.41 9.08
C ASN A 111 2.75 12.82 10.43
N ILE A 112 3.71 12.11 11.03
CA ILE A 112 3.49 11.41 12.29
C ILE A 112 3.84 12.35 13.42
N PRO A 113 2.91 12.66 14.33
CA PRO A 113 3.21 13.52 15.46
C PRO A 113 4.22 12.88 16.40
N ASP A 114 4.77 13.70 17.29
CA ASP A 114 5.73 13.23 18.27
C ASP A 114 5.15 12.09 19.10
N GLY A 115 5.95 11.08 19.34
CA GLY A 115 5.57 9.94 20.16
C GLY A 115 5.13 8.73 19.34
N LYS A 116 4.61 7.74 20.04
CA LYS A 116 4.18 6.48 19.45
C LYS A 116 2.70 6.58 19.09
N HIS A 117 2.36 6.24 17.84
CA HIS A 117 1.00 6.29 17.34
C HIS A 117 0.63 5.01 16.61
N TYR A 118 -0.66 4.69 16.60
CA TYR A 118 -1.15 3.50 15.92
C TYR A 118 -2.01 3.94 14.74
N TYR A 119 -1.68 3.43 13.56
CA TYR A 119 -2.38 3.73 12.32
C TYR A 119 -3.08 2.50 11.79
N ASN A 120 -4.35 2.65 11.46
CA ASN A 120 -5.13 1.57 10.90
C ASN A 120 -5.53 1.95 9.48
N PHE A 121 -5.27 1.04 8.54
CA PHE A 121 -5.61 1.21 7.14
C PHE A 121 -6.66 0.17 6.77
N SER A 122 -7.73 0.63 6.12
CA SER A 122 -8.78 -0.25 5.66
C SER A 122 -9.35 0.26 4.35
N LEU A 123 -10.10 -0.59 3.66
CA LEU A 123 -10.76 -0.17 2.43
C LEU A 123 -12.09 0.48 2.77
N ALA A 124 -12.35 1.63 2.13
CA ALA A 124 -13.65 2.27 2.17
C ALA A 124 -14.35 2.02 0.84
N ASN A 125 -15.67 2.07 0.84
CA ASN A 125 -16.48 1.90 -0.37
C ASN A 125 -16.17 0.59 -1.10
N LEU A 126 -16.23 -0.50 -0.35
CA LEU A 126 -15.86 -1.83 -0.88
C LEU A 126 -16.66 -2.21 -2.12
N ALA A 127 -17.90 -1.74 -2.24
CA ALA A 127 -18.72 -2.06 -3.39
C ALA A 127 -18.12 -1.55 -4.69
N GLU A 128 -17.42 -0.42 -4.66
CA GLU A 128 -16.78 0.12 -5.85
C GLU A 128 -15.52 -0.66 -6.23
N ASN A 129 -14.87 -1.25 -5.26
CA ASN A 129 -13.67 -2.05 -5.50
C ASN A 129 -14.00 -3.45 -5.99
N GLN A 130 -15.26 -3.84 -5.91
CA GLN A 130 -15.74 -5.15 -6.35
C GLN A 130 -14.96 -6.30 -5.73
N GLY A 131 -14.52 -6.12 -4.50
CA GLY A 131 -13.79 -7.15 -3.78
C GLY A 131 -12.33 -7.29 -4.15
N ASN A 132 -11.81 -6.47 -5.03
CA ASN A 132 -10.39 -6.54 -5.38
C ASN A 132 -9.54 -6.11 -4.20
N SER A 133 -8.44 -6.83 -4.01
CA SER A 133 -7.50 -6.50 -2.95
C SER A 133 -6.68 -5.28 -3.31
N VAL A 134 -6.40 -4.49 -2.28
CA VAL A 134 -5.48 -3.36 -2.39
C VAL A 134 -4.27 -3.71 -1.54
N PHE A 135 -3.09 -3.37 -2.04
CA PHE A 135 -1.84 -3.68 -1.37
C PHE A 135 -1.16 -2.39 -0.96
N ILE A 136 -0.66 -2.34 0.28
CA ILE A 136 0.04 -1.14 0.77
C ILE A 136 1.44 -1.48 1.24
N ARG A 137 2.30 -0.50 1.13
CA ARG A 137 3.69 -0.58 1.58
C ARG A 137 4.06 0.75 2.19
N LEU A 138 4.61 0.71 3.39
CA LEU A 138 4.97 1.92 4.14
C LEU A 138 6.47 2.12 4.08
N LYS A 139 6.88 3.37 3.93
CA LYS A 139 8.29 3.70 3.90
C LYS A 139 8.50 5.03 4.62
N GLU A 140 9.46 5.04 5.53
CA GLU A 140 9.86 6.28 6.18
C GLU A 140 10.51 7.18 5.13
N TRP A 141 10.11 8.42 5.11
CA TRP A 141 10.69 9.41 4.22
C TRP A 141 11.81 10.14 4.94
N THR A 142 12.97 10.19 4.31
CA THR A 142 14.10 10.94 4.84
C THR A 142 14.55 11.92 3.76
N GLU A 143 14.80 13.14 4.17
CA GLU A 143 15.38 14.14 3.27
C GLU A 143 16.86 13.90 3.16
N GLU A 144 17.33 13.84 1.93
CA GLU A 144 18.75 13.64 1.67
C GLU A 144 19.30 14.77 0.87
#